data_c7600ef993dbc4afb07007a5bfed2709
#
_entry.id   c7600ef993dbc4afb07007a5bfed2709
#
_cell.length_a   1.000
_cell.length_b   1.000
_cell.length_c   1.000
_cell.angle_alpha   90.00
_cell.angle_beta   90.00
_cell.angle_gamma   90.00
#
_symmetry.space_group_name_H-M   'P 1'
#
loop_
_entity.id
_entity.type
_entity.pdbx_description
1 polymer ?
#
loop_
_entity_poly.entity_id
_entity_poly.type
_entity_poly.pdbx_seq_one_letter_code
_entity_poly.pdbx_strand_id
1 'polypeptide(L)'
;MADDVSFDDDVEREEGFSEEKAHWFAFDEAVEEVPVGRELSILPLRGVVVFPAAIVPLLISRPSSLALVERALVGDRVIGLVAQRAPEQEAPGPDDLYVRGCAGRILKMLKYPDGNIRILVQGLRRIEIEEVVKTDPFLVAHVEQLEDINSEFAQADIAFVIG
;
A
#
# COMPACT_ATOMS: atom_id res chain seq x y z
N MET A 1 45.10 6.09 8.37
CA MET A 1 44.52 6.79 9.51
C MET A 1 43.19 7.40 9.19
N ALA A 2 43.08 8.21 8.15
CA ALA A 2 41.77 8.69 7.70
C ALA A 2 40.86 7.54 7.22
N ASP A 3 41.45 6.51 6.67
CA ASP A 3 40.72 5.34 6.18
C ASP A 3 40.03 4.55 7.30
N ASP A 4 40.62 4.50 8.48
CA ASP A 4 40.04 3.80 9.61
C ASP A 4 38.78 4.50 10.10
N VAL A 5 38.75 5.83 10.04
CA VAL A 5 37.59 6.60 10.47
C VAL A 5 36.41 6.39 9.52
N SER A 6 36.67 6.37 8.21
CA SER A 6 35.60 6.12 7.26
C SER A 6 35.07 4.70 7.34
N PHE A 7 35.89 3.77 7.76
CA PHE A 7 35.50 2.38 7.95
C PHE A 7 34.48 2.24 9.09
N ASP A 8 34.74 2.94 10.19
CA ASP A 8 33.86 2.93 11.33
C ASP A 8 32.50 3.56 11.03
N ASP A 9 32.51 4.62 10.22
CA ASP A 9 31.26 5.27 9.80
C ASP A 9 30.40 4.33 8.97
N ASP A 10 31.02 3.52 8.11
CA ASP A 10 30.29 2.57 7.29
C ASP A 10 29.64 1.47 8.13
N VAL A 11 30.33 1.02 9.16
CA VAL A 11 29.80 0.00 10.07
C VAL A 11 28.58 0.54 10.83
N GLU A 12 28.66 1.76 11.28
CA GLU A 12 27.52 2.39 11.98
C GLU A 12 26.30 2.50 11.08
N ARG A 13 26.49 2.82 9.80
CA ARG A 13 25.38 2.89 8.84
C ARG A 13 24.75 1.53 8.62
N GLU A 14 25.56 0.48 8.57
CA GLU A 14 25.03 -0.88 8.41
C GLU A 14 24.20 -1.30 9.60
N GLU A 15 24.63 -0.96 10.79
CA GLU A 15 23.87 -1.26 12.00
C GLU A 15 22.51 -0.55 12.01
N GLY A 16 22.51 0.73 11.66
CA GLY A 16 21.26 1.49 11.55
C GLY A 16 20.31 0.89 10.54
N PHE A 17 20.83 0.43 9.41
CA PHE A 17 20.04 -0.22 8.40
C PHE A 17 19.44 -1.54 8.90
N SER A 18 20.18 -2.28 9.68
CA SER A 18 19.70 -3.54 10.27
C SER A 18 18.57 -3.31 11.26
N GLU A 19 18.64 -2.27 12.05
CA GLU A 19 17.56 -1.91 12.97
C GLU A 19 16.28 -1.54 12.22
N GLU A 20 16.40 -0.81 11.14
CA GLU A 20 15.25 -0.51 10.29
C GLU A 20 14.64 -1.78 9.75
N LYS A 21 15.45 -2.70 9.26
CA LYS A 21 14.95 -3.98 8.76
C LYS A 21 14.23 -4.76 9.83
N ALA A 22 14.77 -4.82 11.03
CA ALA A 22 14.13 -5.50 12.14
C ALA A 22 12.78 -4.88 12.49
N HIS A 23 12.70 -3.55 12.43
CA HIS A 23 11.46 -2.83 12.65
C HIS A 23 10.39 -3.18 11.60
N TRP A 24 10.80 -3.34 10.35
CA TRP A 24 9.89 -3.71 9.27
C TRP A 24 9.33 -5.12 9.44
N PHE A 25 10.14 -6.05 9.89
CA PHE A 25 9.66 -7.40 10.21
C PHE A 25 8.62 -7.39 11.32
N ALA A 26 8.77 -6.52 12.30
CA ALA A 26 7.79 -6.37 13.37
C ALA A 26 6.44 -5.88 12.83
N PHE A 27 6.47 -5.00 11.81
CA PHE A 27 5.25 -4.57 11.14
C PHE A 27 4.54 -5.71 10.42
N ASP A 28 5.30 -6.61 9.80
CA ASP A 28 4.71 -7.75 9.11
C ASP A 28 3.92 -8.64 10.06
N GLU A 29 4.43 -8.86 11.25
CA GLU A 29 3.72 -9.64 12.25
C GLU A 29 2.42 -8.97 12.72
N ALA A 30 2.40 -7.64 12.72
CA ALA A 30 1.25 -6.86 13.16
C ALA A 30 0.18 -6.70 12.09
N VAL A 31 0.45 -7.05 10.84
CA VAL A 31 -0.49 -6.83 9.73
C VAL A 31 -1.83 -7.51 9.96
N GLU A 32 -1.82 -8.72 10.52
CA GLU A 32 -3.03 -9.48 10.75
C GLU A 32 -3.94 -8.84 11.79
N GLU A 33 -3.39 -8.03 12.67
CA GLU A 33 -4.11 -7.38 13.75
C GLU A 33 -4.72 -6.04 13.35
N VAL A 34 -4.30 -5.46 12.22
CA VAL A 34 -4.81 -4.18 11.78
C VAL A 34 -6.25 -4.35 11.28
N PRO A 35 -7.21 -3.66 11.89
CA PRO A 35 -8.60 -3.79 11.44
C PRO A 35 -8.80 -3.09 10.11
N VAL A 36 -9.56 -3.72 9.23
CA VAL A 36 -9.96 -3.14 7.95
C VAL A 36 -11.45 -2.87 8.03
N GLY A 37 -11.83 -1.60 7.90
CA GLY A 37 -13.22 -1.21 7.93
C GLY A 37 -13.96 -1.65 6.68
N ARG A 38 -15.29 -1.61 6.75
CA ARG A 38 -16.13 -1.92 5.60
C ARG A 38 -16.13 -0.80 4.56
N GLU A 39 -15.92 0.43 5.00
CA GLU A 39 -15.86 1.58 4.10
C GLU A 39 -14.42 2.07 4.02
N LEU A 40 -13.88 2.11 2.81
CA LEU A 40 -12.51 2.55 2.57
C LEU A 40 -12.47 3.63 1.49
N SER A 41 -11.53 4.56 1.67
CA SER A 41 -11.14 5.46 0.58
C SER A 41 -10.32 4.68 -0.42
N ILE A 42 -10.63 4.81 -1.69
CA ILE A 42 -10.01 4.00 -2.75
C ILE A 42 -8.99 4.83 -3.50
N LEU A 43 -7.76 4.37 -3.48
CA LEU A 43 -6.66 4.97 -4.24
C LEU A 43 -6.45 4.17 -5.52
N PRO A 44 -6.75 4.77 -6.69
CA PRO A 44 -6.50 4.09 -7.97
C PRO A 44 -5.00 3.97 -8.24
N LEU A 45 -4.57 2.80 -8.67
CA LEU A 45 -3.17 2.51 -8.99
C LEU A 45 -2.97 2.37 -10.49
N ARG A 46 -1.85 2.90 -10.98
CA ARG A 46 -1.45 2.82 -12.39
C ARG A 46 -0.36 1.78 -12.56
N GLY A 47 -0.70 0.67 -13.19
CA GLY A 47 0.29 -0.35 -13.55
C GLY A 47 0.98 -1.03 -12.37
N VAL A 48 0.41 -0.91 -11.18
CA VAL A 48 0.95 -1.51 -9.97
C VAL A 48 -0.16 -2.28 -9.27
N VAL A 49 0.19 -3.42 -8.72
CA VAL A 49 -0.72 -4.22 -7.90
C VAL A 49 -0.06 -4.42 -6.54
N VAL A 50 -0.84 -4.24 -5.49
CA VAL A 50 -0.35 -4.44 -4.12
C VAL A 50 -0.95 -5.72 -3.57
N PHE A 51 -0.12 -6.56 -3.00
CA PHE A 51 -0.52 -7.83 -2.39
C PHE A 51 -0.43 -7.76 -0.87
N PRO A 52 -1.17 -8.61 -0.16
CA PRO A 52 -1.04 -8.68 1.30
C PRO A 52 0.41 -8.91 1.72
N ALA A 53 0.82 -8.24 2.78
CA ALA A 53 2.17 -8.23 3.34
C ALA A 53 3.23 -7.55 2.48
N ALA A 54 2.94 -7.22 1.23
CA ALA A 54 3.90 -6.49 0.39
C ALA A 54 4.01 -5.03 0.83
N ILE A 55 5.22 -4.51 0.77
CA ILE A 55 5.49 -3.09 1.05
C ILE A 55 5.91 -2.44 -0.26
N VAL A 56 5.15 -1.43 -0.67
CA VAL A 56 5.29 -0.83 -2.00
C VAL A 56 5.35 0.70 -1.88
N PRO A 57 6.33 1.35 -2.53
CA PRO A 57 6.33 2.80 -2.64
C PRO A 57 5.39 3.25 -3.75
N LEU A 58 4.62 4.29 -3.48
CA LEU A 58 3.69 4.86 -4.45
C LEU A 58 3.93 6.36 -4.56
N LEU A 59 3.96 6.86 -5.80
CA LEU A 59 4.05 8.28 -6.07
C LEU A 59 2.63 8.84 -6.25
N ILE A 60 2.30 9.85 -5.47
CA ILE A 60 0.99 10.46 -5.47
C ILE A 60 1.10 11.87 -6.04
N SER A 61 0.45 12.09 -7.17
CA SER A 61 0.50 13.38 -7.86
C SER A 61 -0.88 13.95 -8.21
N ARG A 62 -1.89 13.11 -8.32
CA ARG A 62 -3.23 13.56 -8.65
C ARG A 62 -3.87 14.30 -7.48
N PRO A 63 -4.59 15.42 -7.72
CA PRO A 63 -5.24 16.16 -6.65
C PRO A 63 -6.16 15.32 -5.77
N SER A 64 -6.97 14.45 -6.40
CA SER A 64 -7.88 13.57 -5.64
C SER A 64 -7.11 12.57 -4.77
N SER A 65 -6.01 12.04 -5.26
CA SER A 65 -5.19 11.10 -4.52
C SER A 65 -4.45 11.80 -3.37
N LEU A 66 -4.00 13.03 -3.58
CA LEU A 66 -3.39 13.83 -2.53
C LEU A 66 -4.37 14.10 -1.40
N ALA A 67 -5.60 14.47 -1.74
CA ALA A 67 -6.66 14.71 -0.75
C ALA A 67 -6.97 13.43 0.04
N LEU A 68 -7.00 12.30 -0.63
CA LEU A 68 -7.24 11.01 0.00
C LEU A 68 -6.14 10.67 1.01
N VAL A 69 -4.89 10.84 0.61
CA VAL A 69 -3.75 10.54 1.49
C VAL A 69 -3.76 11.45 2.71
N GLU A 70 -3.99 12.74 2.52
CA GLU A 70 -4.07 13.68 3.63
C GLU A 70 -5.16 13.29 4.63
N ARG A 71 -6.31 12.88 4.11
CA ARG A 71 -7.41 12.42 4.96
C ARG A 71 -7.06 11.14 5.71
N ALA A 72 -6.43 10.20 5.03
CA ALA A 72 -6.04 8.93 5.63
C ALA A 72 -5.02 9.11 6.74
N LEU A 73 -4.10 10.04 6.59
CA LEU A 73 -3.05 10.28 7.58
C LEU A 73 -3.57 10.79 8.92
N VAL A 74 -4.70 11.48 8.92
CA VAL A 74 -5.32 11.94 10.18
C VAL A 74 -6.26 10.88 10.76
N GLY A 75 -6.54 9.83 10.02
CA GLY A 75 -7.38 8.71 10.47
C GLY A 75 -6.54 7.48 10.82
N ASP A 76 -7.05 6.31 10.45
CA ASP A 76 -6.42 5.03 10.75
C ASP A 76 -5.32 4.64 9.75
N ARG A 77 -5.12 5.43 8.71
CA ARG A 77 -4.14 5.24 7.64
C ARG A 77 -4.41 4.01 6.77
N VAL A 78 -5.59 3.46 6.85
CA VAL A 78 -5.98 2.32 6.03
C VAL A 78 -6.78 2.79 4.83
N ILE A 79 -6.35 2.37 3.65
CA ILE A 79 -6.97 2.76 2.37
C ILE A 79 -7.14 1.53 1.49
N GLY A 80 -7.99 1.64 0.49
CA GLY A 80 -8.14 0.60 -0.53
C GLY A 80 -7.25 0.90 -1.72
N LEU A 81 -6.46 -0.07 -2.14
CA LEU A 81 -5.52 0.05 -3.25
C LEU A 81 -6.03 -0.81 -4.39
N VAL A 82 -6.51 -0.16 -5.44
CA VAL A 82 -7.17 -0.85 -6.55
C VAL A 82 -6.59 -0.37 -7.88
N ALA A 83 -6.20 -1.30 -8.74
CA ALA A 83 -5.60 -0.97 -10.02
C ALA A 83 -6.63 -0.43 -10.99
N GLN A 84 -6.21 0.54 -11.82
CA GLN A 84 -7.01 1.01 -12.93
C GLN A 84 -6.96 0.01 -14.08
N ARG A 85 -8.08 -0.12 -14.80
CA ARG A 85 -8.11 -0.94 -16.01
C ARG A 85 -7.24 -0.35 -17.11
N ALA A 86 -7.26 0.98 -17.25
CA ALA A 86 -6.43 1.70 -18.21
C ALA A 86 -5.47 2.61 -17.44
N PRO A 87 -4.17 2.28 -17.38
CA PRO A 87 -3.22 3.07 -16.59
C PRO A 87 -3.06 4.52 -17.05
N GLU A 88 -3.31 4.79 -18.33
CA GLU A 88 -3.17 6.14 -18.89
C GLU A 88 -4.31 7.08 -18.52
N GLN A 89 -5.41 6.58 -17.98
CA GLN A 89 -6.54 7.40 -17.60
C GLN A 89 -6.23 8.23 -16.35
N GLU A 90 -6.37 9.54 -16.46
CA GLU A 90 -6.01 10.45 -15.38
C GLU A 90 -7.04 10.55 -14.27
N ALA A 91 -8.33 10.46 -14.61
CA ALA A 91 -9.42 10.59 -13.66
C ALA A 91 -10.36 9.39 -13.76
N PRO A 92 -9.95 8.23 -13.23
CA PRO A 92 -10.78 7.03 -13.33
C PRO A 92 -12.05 7.18 -12.51
N GLY A 93 -13.18 6.77 -13.09
CA GLY A 93 -14.42 6.61 -12.36
C GLY A 93 -14.55 5.20 -11.79
N PRO A 94 -15.68 4.89 -11.13
CA PRO A 94 -15.88 3.58 -10.52
C PRO A 94 -15.76 2.41 -11.50
N ASP A 95 -16.20 2.59 -12.73
CA ASP A 95 -16.16 1.53 -13.73
C ASP A 95 -14.78 1.33 -14.36
N ASP A 96 -13.87 2.25 -14.08
CA ASP A 96 -12.52 2.23 -14.64
C ASP A 96 -11.53 1.48 -13.76
N LEU A 97 -12.01 0.91 -12.66
CA LEU A 97 -11.20 0.17 -11.72
C LEU A 97 -11.52 -1.31 -11.78
N TYR A 98 -10.53 -2.13 -11.44
CA TYR A 98 -10.80 -3.52 -11.17
C TYR A 98 -11.65 -3.63 -9.90
N VAL A 99 -12.39 -4.73 -9.78
CA VAL A 99 -13.29 -4.95 -8.64
C VAL A 99 -12.51 -5.39 -7.39
N ARG A 100 -11.40 -6.07 -7.60
CA ARG A 100 -10.59 -6.60 -6.52
C ARG A 100 -9.31 -5.80 -6.35
N GLY A 101 -8.93 -5.60 -5.11
CA GLY A 101 -7.72 -4.91 -4.74
C GLY A 101 -7.22 -5.36 -3.40
N CYS A 102 -6.53 -4.48 -2.70
CA CYS A 102 -5.95 -4.77 -1.41
C CYS A 102 -6.15 -3.60 -0.48
N ALA A 103 -6.60 -3.85 0.74
CA ALA A 103 -6.53 -2.85 1.78
C ALA A 103 -5.08 -2.70 2.19
N GLY A 104 -4.64 -1.48 2.40
CA GLY A 104 -3.27 -1.21 2.77
C GLY A 104 -3.18 -0.13 3.83
N ARG A 105 -2.07 -0.14 4.55
CA ARG A 105 -1.79 0.86 5.57
C ARG A 105 -0.63 1.73 5.13
N ILE A 106 -0.78 3.04 5.29
CA ILE A 106 0.30 3.98 4.99
C ILE A 106 1.30 3.94 6.14
N LEU A 107 2.52 3.51 5.85
CA LEU A 107 3.60 3.41 6.84
C LEU A 107 4.35 4.71 6.97
N LYS A 108 4.69 5.33 5.84
CA LYS A 108 5.47 6.55 5.80
C LYS A 108 4.99 7.44 4.66
N MET A 109 5.24 8.72 4.80
CA MET A 109 4.95 9.70 3.76
C MET A 109 6.13 10.65 3.63
N LEU A 110 6.52 10.92 2.40
CA LEU A 110 7.56 11.88 2.07
C LEU A 110 7.00 12.91 1.10
N LYS A 111 7.07 14.16 1.48
CA LYS A 111 6.55 15.26 0.68
C LYS A 111 7.69 15.92 -0.09
N TYR A 112 7.50 16.10 -1.38
CA TYR A 112 8.49 16.75 -2.23
C TYR A 112 8.15 18.24 -2.45
N PRO A 113 9.17 19.08 -2.77
CA PRO A 113 8.93 20.50 -3.00
C PRO A 113 7.97 20.82 -4.13
N ASP A 114 7.83 19.93 -5.11
CA ASP A 114 6.93 20.12 -6.26
C ASP A 114 5.45 19.83 -5.92
N GLY A 115 5.16 19.47 -4.67
CA GLY A 115 3.82 19.16 -4.22
C GLY A 115 3.44 17.68 -4.31
N ASN A 116 4.26 16.87 -4.96
CA ASN A 116 4.04 15.42 -5.01
C ASN A 116 4.38 14.78 -3.67
N ILE A 117 3.73 13.64 -3.41
CA ILE A 117 3.96 12.89 -2.19
C ILE A 117 4.33 11.47 -2.57
N ARG A 118 5.32 10.92 -1.89
CA ARG A 118 5.60 9.50 -1.97
C ARG A 118 5.17 8.85 -0.67
N ILE A 119 4.38 7.81 -0.77
CA ILE A 119 3.96 7.05 0.39
C ILE A 119 4.51 5.64 0.31
N LEU A 120 4.70 5.06 1.48
CA LEU A 120 5.08 3.68 1.61
C LEU A 120 3.88 2.95 2.20
N VAL A 121 3.34 2.00 1.47
CA VAL A 121 2.14 1.28 1.90
C VAL A 121 2.45 -0.19 2.11
N GLN A 122 1.79 -0.78 3.07
CA GLN A 122 1.85 -2.21 3.32
C GLN A 122 0.48 -2.82 3.05
N GLY A 123 0.44 -3.83 2.20
CA GLY A 123 -0.79 -4.56 1.95
C GLY A 123 -1.23 -5.32 3.19
N LEU A 124 -2.51 -5.26 3.49
CA LEU A 124 -3.08 -5.92 4.66
C LEU A 124 -3.89 -7.14 4.26
N ARG A 125 -4.96 -6.92 3.52
CA ARG A 125 -5.90 -7.98 3.14
C ARG A 125 -6.49 -7.69 1.77
N ARG A 126 -6.81 -8.74 1.05
CA ARG A 126 -7.49 -8.59 -0.23
C ARG A 126 -8.92 -8.14 0.02
N ILE A 127 -9.39 -7.26 -0.84
CA ILE A 127 -10.73 -6.70 -0.76
C ILE A 127 -11.42 -6.77 -2.11
N GLU A 128 -12.74 -6.75 -2.07
CA GLU A 128 -13.57 -6.62 -3.26
C GLU A 128 -14.48 -5.41 -3.07
N ILE A 129 -14.56 -4.55 -4.08
CA ILE A 129 -15.46 -3.40 -4.05
C ILE A 129 -16.88 -3.90 -4.26
N GLU A 130 -17.74 -3.62 -3.29
CA GLU A 130 -19.17 -3.92 -3.40
C GLU A 130 -19.90 -2.77 -4.07
N GLU A 131 -19.66 -1.55 -3.61
CA GLU A 131 -20.35 -0.37 -4.07
C GLU A 131 -19.50 0.88 -3.84
N VAL A 132 -19.38 1.74 -4.85
CA VAL A 132 -18.76 3.04 -4.68
C VAL A 132 -19.82 4.01 -4.17
N VAL A 133 -19.58 4.57 -2.97
CA VAL A 133 -20.57 5.44 -2.30
C VAL A 133 -20.26 6.91 -2.44
N LYS A 134 -19.02 7.27 -2.77
CA LYS A 134 -18.61 8.64 -3.05
C LYS A 134 -17.58 8.68 -4.15
N THR A 135 -17.61 9.75 -4.94
CA THR A 135 -16.62 9.96 -6.01
C THR A 135 -15.84 11.27 -5.84
N ASP A 136 -16.31 12.16 -5.00
CA ASP A 136 -15.69 13.48 -4.81
C ASP A 136 -15.55 13.78 -3.32
N PRO A 137 -14.41 14.28 -2.85
CA PRO A 137 -13.20 14.66 -3.58
C PRO A 137 -12.34 13.47 -4.03
N PHE A 138 -12.63 12.27 -3.58
CA PHE A 138 -11.98 11.03 -3.98
C PHE A 138 -12.96 9.87 -3.82
N LEU A 139 -12.60 8.73 -4.38
CA LEU A 139 -13.47 7.55 -4.36
C LEU A 139 -13.52 6.96 -2.95
N VAL A 140 -14.73 6.65 -2.50
CA VAL A 140 -14.98 5.91 -1.26
C VAL A 140 -15.93 4.77 -1.59
N ALA A 141 -15.62 3.59 -1.12
CA ALA A 141 -16.41 2.40 -1.43
C ALA A 141 -16.65 1.53 -0.21
N HIS A 142 -17.77 0.83 -0.26
CA HIS A 142 -17.99 -0.31 0.63
C HIS A 142 -17.24 -1.49 0.05
N VAL A 143 -16.50 -2.18 0.90
CA VAL A 143 -15.65 -3.29 0.49
C VAL A 143 -15.95 -4.51 1.34
N GLU A 144 -15.70 -5.67 0.77
CA GLU A 144 -15.73 -6.94 1.47
C GLU A 144 -14.32 -7.48 1.56
N GLN A 145 -13.91 -7.91 2.73
CA GLN A 145 -12.63 -8.57 2.89
C GLN A 145 -12.75 -9.97 2.32
N LEU A 146 -11.83 -10.29 1.42
CA LEU A 146 -11.77 -11.63 0.87
C LEU A 146 -11.00 -12.52 1.83
N GLU A 147 -11.47 -13.75 2.00
CA GLU A 147 -10.76 -14.70 2.82
C GLU A 147 -9.37 -14.93 2.26
N ASP A 148 -8.44 -15.10 3.17
CA ASP A 148 -7.09 -15.43 2.78
C ASP A 148 -7.05 -16.89 2.35
N ILE A 149 -7.20 -17.09 1.05
CA ILE A 149 -7.19 -18.41 0.44
C ILE A 149 -5.81 -19.04 0.56
N ASN A 150 -4.83 -18.27 0.98
CA ASN A 150 -3.44 -18.68 0.98
C ASN A 150 -3.14 -19.87 1.88
N SER A 151 -3.88 -20.04 2.96
CA SER A 151 -3.67 -21.17 3.85
C SER A 151 -4.05 -22.49 3.19
N GLU A 152 -5.07 -22.49 2.33
CA GLU A 152 -5.50 -23.68 1.61
C GLU A 152 -4.73 -23.91 0.32
N PHE A 153 -4.42 -22.86 -0.37
CA PHE A 153 -3.79 -22.93 -1.69
C PHE A 153 -2.30 -22.67 -1.68
N ALA A 154 -1.70 -22.41 -0.54
CA ALA A 154 -0.28 -22.07 -0.48
C ALA A 154 0.58 -23.12 -1.18
N GLN A 155 0.29 -24.38 -1.01
CA GLN A 155 1.03 -25.45 -1.65
C GLN A 155 0.65 -25.61 -3.12
N ALA A 156 -0.63 -25.46 -3.42
CA ALA A 156 -1.11 -25.50 -4.79
C ALA A 156 -0.60 -24.31 -5.59
N ASP A 157 -0.57 -23.14 -4.98
CA ASP A 157 -0.04 -21.93 -5.61
C ASP A 157 1.44 -22.04 -5.92
N ILE A 158 2.19 -22.63 -5.03
CA ILE A 158 3.62 -22.85 -5.25
C ILE A 158 3.83 -23.75 -6.48
N ALA A 159 3.07 -24.81 -6.58
CA ALA A 159 3.14 -25.70 -7.73
C ALA A 159 2.71 -24.99 -9.00
N PHE A 160 1.70 -24.14 -8.92
CA PHE A 160 1.17 -23.41 -10.07
C PHE A 160 2.15 -22.34 -10.56
N VAL A 161 2.74 -21.60 -9.64
CA VAL A 161 3.67 -20.52 -9.98
C VAL A 161 4.97 -21.07 -10.55
N ILE A 162 5.41 -22.19 -10.04
CA ILE A 162 6.64 -22.83 -10.51
C ILE A 162 6.41 -23.56 -11.84
N GLY A 163 5.23 -24.07 -12.01
CA GLY A 163 4.83 -24.68 -13.27
C GLY A 163 4.61 -23.64 -14.33
#